data_ad4493905a3a7fe398c22ef3b0932ce0
#
_entry.id   ad4493905a3a7fe398c22ef3b0932ce0
#
_cell.length_a   1.000
_cell.length_b   1.000
_cell.length_c   1.000
_cell.angle_alpha   90.00
_cell.angle_beta   90.00
_cell.angle_gamma   90.00
#
_symmetry.space_group_name_H-M   'P 1'
#
loop_
_entity.id
_entity.type
_entity.pdbx_description
1 polymer ?
#
loop_
_entity_poly.entity_id
_entity_poly.type
_entity_poly.pdbx_seq_one_letter_code
_entity_poly.pdbx_strand_id
1 'polypeptide(L)' 'MSKQTMFAILIAALTVPALAADDAATRKDLTSVIALQGLPCGEVVSVKTQGENDYIATCKDKNRYHVFVNSAGRVVAEKQ' A
#
# COMPACT_ATOMS: atom_id res chain seq x y z
N MET A 1 -7.67 36.86 28.61
CA MET A 1 -7.69 36.48 28.48
C MET A 1 -7.25 35.63 27.82
N SER A 2 -7.12 35.39 27.60
CA SER A 2 -6.81 34.75 27.11
C SER A 2 -6.52 33.84 26.59
N LYS A 3 -6.46 33.51 26.44
CA LYS A 3 -6.29 32.81 26.14
C LYS A 3 -6.09 31.99 25.37
N GLN A 4 -6.01 31.77 25.05
CA GLN A 4 -5.96 31.11 24.51
C GLN A 4 -5.55 30.40 23.76
N THR A 5 -5.37 30.15 23.52
CA THR A 5 -5.11 29.67 22.95
C THR A 5 -4.65 28.83 22.33
N MET A 6 -4.41 28.40 22.18
CA MET A 6 -4.08 27.71 21.74
C MET A 6 -3.90 26.80 21.13
N PHE A 7 -3.98 26.34 20.91
CA PHE A 7 -3.97 25.52 20.49
C PHE A 7 -3.65 24.92 19.61
N ALA A 8 -3.55 24.76 19.30
CA ALA A 8 -3.38 24.30 18.54
C ALA A 8 -2.76 23.53 18.04
N ILE A 9 -2.50 23.22 18.07
CA ILE A 9 -1.95 22.67 17.62
C ILE A 9 -1.78 21.71 17.14
N LEU A 10 -1.87 21.27 17.10
CA LEU A 10 -1.80 20.45 16.80
C LEU A 10 -1.66 19.81 15.91
N ILE A 11 -1.75 19.61 15.68
CA ILE A 11 -1.85 19.12 14.93
C ILE A 11 -1.19 18.53 14.22
N ALA A 12 -0.92 18.61 14.00
CA ALA A 12 -0.30 18.31 13.36
C ALA A 12 0.06 17.18 13.05
N ALA A 13 0.22 16.82 13.28
CA ALA A 13 0.61 15.92 13.12
C ALA A 13 0.33 15.05 12.31
N LEU A 14 0.01 14.82 12.09
CA LEU A 14 -0.45 14.07 11.50
C LEU A 14 0.05 13.63 10.44
N THR A 15 0.24 13.67 10.03
CA THR A 15 0.61 13.49 9.04
C THR A 15 1.33 12.52 8.67
N VAL A 16 1.79 12.05 8.48
CA VAL A 16 2.48 11.20 8.26
C VAL A 16 2.37 10.20 7.46
N PRO A 17 1.69 9.77 7.32
CA PRO A 17 1.43 8.69 6.70
C PRO A 17 1.93 8.39 5.44
N ALA A 18 2.26 9.15 4.83
CA ALA A 18 2.61 8.89 3.60
C ALA A 18 3.48 7.79 3.28
N LEU A 19 4.12 7.30 4.21
CA LEU A 19 4.96 6.34 3.94
C LEU A 19 4.47 5.06 3.93
N ALA A 20 3.32 4.89 4.17
CA ALA A 20 2.78 3.64 4.46
C ALA A 20 2.74 2.65 3.34
N ALA A 21 3.12 2.99 2.15
CA ALA A 21 3.02 2.07 1.04
C ALA A 21 3.72 0.75 1.26
N ASP A 22 4.80 0.75 2.02
CA ASP A 22 5.51 -0.49 2.27
C ASP A 22 5.29 -1.00 3.68
N ASP A 23 4.20 -0.64 4.30
CA ASP A 23 3.95 -1.08 5.66
C ASP A 23 3.35 -2.49 5.67
N ALA A 24 3.26 -3.06 6.84
CA ALA A 24 2.78 -4.42 7.01
C ALA A 24 1.36 -4.61 6.51
N ALA A 25 0.50 -3.62 6.70
CA ALA A 25 -0.88 -3.72 6.28
C ALA A 25 -0.99 -3.78 4.76
N THR A 26 -0.24 -2.94 4.06
CA THR A 26 -0.25 -2.93 2.60
C THR A 26 0.31 -4.25 2.07
N ARG A 27 1.41 -4.74 2.64
CA ARG A 27 1.98 -6.00 2.21
C ARG A 27 1.00 -7.15 2.38
N LYS A 28 0.24 -7.14 3.49
CA LYS A 28 -0.71 -8.18 3.75
C LYS A 28 -1.86 -8.12 2.76
N ASP A 29 -2.33 -6.93 2.45
CA ASP A 29 -3.42 -6.75 1.49
C ASP A 29 -3.00 -7.24 0.12
N LEU A 30 -1.81 -6.89 -0.33
CA LEU A 30 -1.33 -7.30 -1.63
C LEU A 30 -1.08 -8.80 -1.70
N THR A 31 -0.65 -9.39 -0.58
CA THR A 31 -0.50 -10.84 -0.51
C THR A 31 -1.84 -11.52 -0.75
N SER A 32 -2.90 -10.99 -0.14
CA SER A 32 -4.23 -11.55 -0.32
C SER A 32 -4.74 -11.39 -1.74
N VAL A 33 -4.50 -10.23 -2.34
CA VAL A 33 -4.93 -9.97 -3.71
C VAL A 33 -4.27 -10.97 -4.67
N ILE A 34 -2.96 -11.15 -4.54
CA ILE A 34 -2.22 -12.05 -5.42
C ILE A 34 -2.69 -13.50 -5.22
N ALA A 35 -2.91 -13.88 -3.98
CA ALA A 35 -3.38 -15.23 -3.67
C ALA A 35 -4.78 -15.48 -4.23
N LEU A 36 -5.66 -14.50 -4.13
CA LEU A 36 -7.01 -14.64 -4.62
C LEU A 36 -7.05 -14.79 -6.14
N GLN A 37 -6.04 -14.29 -6.82
CA GLN A 37 -5.95 -14.46 -8.25
C GLN A 37 -5.22 -15.74 -8.64
N GLY A 38 -4.88 -16.55 -7.67
CA GLY A 38 -4.25 -17.83 -7.95
C GLY A 38 -2.80 -17.77 -8.37
N LEU A 39 -2.12 -16.66 -8.05
CA LEU A 39 -0.75 -16.49 -8.47
C LEU A 39 0.23 -16.87 -7.36
N PRO A 40 1.35 -17.50 -7.70
CA PRO A 40 2.33 -17.89 -6.68
C PRO A 40 3.04 -16.67 -6.13
N CYS A 41 3.20 -16.62 -4.83
CA CYS A 41 3.86 -15.51 -4.18
C CYS A 41 4.44 -15.91 -2.83
N GLY A 42 3.69 -16.65 -2.05
CA GLY A 42 4.02 -16.94 -0.67
C GLY A 42 3.59 -15.76 0.20
N GLU A 43 4.29 -14.66 0.06
CA GLU A 43 4.01 -13.49 0.88
C GLU A 43 4.69 -12.29 0.24
N VAL A 44 4.06 -11.14 0.23
CA VAL A 44 4.67 -9.92 -0.27
C VAL A 44 5.64 -9.43 0.79
N VAL A 45 6.90 -9.25 0.41
CA VAL A 45 7.92 -8.80 1.34
C VAL A 45 8.37 -7.36 1.09
N SER A 46 8.02 -6.79 -0.05
CA SER A 46 8.40 -5.42 -0.38
C SER A 46 7.39 -4.83 -1.36
N VAL A 47 7.08 -3.57 -1.23
CA VAL A 47 6.12 -2.87 -2.07
C VAL A 47 6.72 -1.56 -2.55
N LYS A 48 6.60 -1.29 -3.83
CA LYS A 48 6.98 -0.01 -4.37
C LYS A 48 5.72 0.64 -4.92
N THR A 49 5.40 1.81 -4.43
CA THR A 49 4.24 2.54 -4.89
C THR A 49 4.58 3.29 -6.17
N GLN A 50 3.78 3.13 -7.19
CA GLN A 50 3.99 3.83 -8.45
C GLN A 50 2.95 4.91 -8.66
N GLY A 51 1.92 4.95 -7.90
CA GLY A 51 0.87 5.93 -7.99
C GLY A 51 -0.27 5.49 -7.12
N GLU A 52 -1.40 6.17 -7.20
CA GLU A 52 -2.55 5.83 -6.40
C GLU A 52 -3.06 4.47 -6.83
N ASN A 53 -3.21 3.55 -5.90
CA ASN A 53 -3.70 2.20 -6.17
C ASN A 53 -2.87 1.50 -7.26
N ASP A 54 -1.55 1.71 -7.23
CA ASP A 54 -0.68 1.16 -8.26
C ASP A 54 0.64 0.80 -7.60
N TYR A 55 0.94 -0.49 -7.52
CA TYR A 55 2.07 -0.99 -6.77
C TYR A 55 2.86 -2.05 -7.53
N ILE A 56 4.14 -2.14 -7.23
CA ILE A 56 4.95 -3.29 -7.63
C ILE A 56 5.22 -4.07 -6.35
N ALA A 57 4.72 -5.26 -6.28
CA ALA A 57 4.89 -6.13 -5.11
C ALA A 57 5.95 -7.17 -5.40
N THR A 58 6.90 -7.32 -4.47
CA THR A 58 7.92 -8.36 -4.58
C THR A 58 7.58 -9.43 -3.57
N CYS A 59 7.53 -10.67 -4.01
CA CYS A 59 7.13 -11.80 -3.19
C CYS A 59 8.32 -12.55 -2.60
N LYS A 60 8.07 -13.30 -1.56
CA LYS A 60 9.09 -14.08 -0.91
C LYS A 60 9.70 -15.10 -1.86
N ASP A 61 8.93 -15.62 -2.81
CA ASP A 61 9.41 -16.58 -3.79
C ASP A 61 10.12 -15.89 -4.96
N LYS A 62 10.35 -14.59 -4.85
CA LYS A 62 11.05 -13.77 -5.83
C LYS A 62 10.22 -13.38 -7.04
N ASN A 63 8.97 -13.80 -7.14
CA ASN A 63 8.09 -13.31 -8.17
C ASN A 63 7.73 -11.86 -7.86
N ARG A 64 7.51 -11.09 -8.90
CA ARG A 64 7.09 -9.70 -8.76
C ARG A 64 5.84 -9.49 -9.57
N TYR A 65 4.95 -8.67 -9.05
CA TYR A 65 3.67 -8.40 -9.70
C TYR A 65 3.35 -6.92 -9.69
N HIS A 66 2.78 -6.47 -10.80
CA HIS A 66 2.23 -5.12 -10.86
C HIS A 66 0.77 -5.26 -10.42
N VAL A 67 0.43 -4.66 -9.30
CA VAL A 67 -0.91 -4.72 -8.74
C VAL A 67 -1.53 -3.35 -8.85
N PHE A 68 -2.64 -3.25 -9.54
CA PHE A 68 -3.26 -1.95 -9.82
C PHE A 68 -4.76 -2.10 -10.02
N VAL A 69 -5.45 -0.96 -10.09
CA VAL A 69 -6.88 -0.95 -10.37
C VAL A 69 -7.05 -0.57 -11.83
N ASN A 70 -7.71 -1.40 -12.61
CA ASN A 70 -7.87 -1.15 -14.04
C ASN A 70 -9.04 -0.19 -14.30
N SER A 71 -9.30 0.12 -15.55
CA SER A 71 -10.35 1.06 -15.92
C SER A 71 -11.74 0.57 -15.56
N ALA A 72 -11.92 -0.71 -15.33
CA ALA A 72 -13.20 -1.25 -14.91
C ALA A 72 -13.37 -1.21 -13.39
N GLY A 73 -12.40 -0.66 -12.68
CA GLY A 73 -12.47 -0.58 -11.22
C GLY A 73 -12.10 -1.87 -10.51
N ARG A 74 -11.44 -2.78 -11.21
CA ARG A 74 -11.04 -4.05 -10.61
C ARG A 74 -9.58 -4.08 -10.28
N VAL A 75 -9.25 -4.76 -9.21
CA VAL A 75 -7.85 -4.95 -8.84
C VAL A 75 -7.28 -6.08 -9.67
N VAL A 76 -6.16 -5.83 -10.30
CA VAL A 76 -5.50 -6.77 -11.19
C VAL A 76 -4.06 -6.97 -10.74
N ALA A 77 -3.54 -8.19 -10.82
CA ALA A 77 -2.14 -8.47 -10.56
C ALA A 77 -1.54 -9.10 -11.82
N GLU A 78 -0.48 -8.51 -12.33
CA GLU A 78 0.18 -9.00 -13.54
C GLU A 78 1.63 -9.30 -13.24
N LYS A 79 2.09 -10.48 -13.62
CA LYS A 79 3.47 -10.85 -13.36
C LYS A 79 4.43 -9.98 -14.14
N GLN A 80 5.46 -9.57 -13.47
CA GLN A 80 6.49 -8.74 -14.09
C GLN A 80 7.62 -9.58 -14.67
#